data_b9b21fc750893da35e44616a6b6d3b71
#
_entry.id   b9b21fc750893da35e44616a6b6d3b71
#
_cell.length_a   1.000
_cell.length_b   1.000
_cell.length_c   1.000
_cell.angle_alpha   90.00
_cell.angle_beta   90.00
_cell.angle_gamma   90.00
#
_symmetry.space_group_name_H-M   'P 1'
#
loop_
_entity.id
_entity.type
_entity.pdbx_description
1 polymer ?
#
loop_
_entity_poly.entity_id
_entity_poly.type
_entity_poly.pdbx_seq_one_letter_code
_entity_poly.pdbx_strand_id
1 'polypeptide(L)'
;MTKTYCGKDCELCTQKEQLGCWGCTDDKNRIQYRTCEIANCCWKMGHEQCATCSFRGECDKLVKRDNMANYRIAQRDAETVKKANALRKAPFMAKWLMILFWVMIVSGIAGVLANERIELVLPALYCVASIVNTVSGIVHALILLKLSCEEVLYRKAAYCGFVVAGASLMGAIIIFLGDVSIANLGFATFILALTIVIGVLIILFLGEYYEYKAHANVVRDTSEEMARKWEELWGYYVKILIALVVLLMFSSALGILGIIAALIVLILFVVVCIVKFVYVYETGKLFQGVAEHKE
;
A
#
# COMPACT_ATOMS: atom_id res chain seq x y z
N MET A 1 -27.07 43.52 16.19
CA MET A 1 -27.29 42.08 16.46
C MET A 1 -28.25 41.53 15.44
N THR A 2 -27.71 40.73 14.53
CA THR A 2 -28.46 40.08 13.45
C THR A 2 -29.30 38.94 14.06
N LYS A 3 -30.61 39.06 14.04
CA LYS A 3 -31.54 38.03 14.57
C LYS A 3 -31.40 36.78 13.70
N THR A 4 -30.96 35.66 14.28
CA THR A 4 -30.81 34.37 13.56
C THR A 4 -31.90 33.40 14.00
N TYR A 5 -32.43 32.63 13.06
CA TYR A 5 -33.46 31.63 13.39
C TYR A 5 -32.96 30.54 14.34
N CYS A 6 -31.67 30.18 14.28
CA CYS A 6 -31.10 29.17 15.19
C CYS A 6 -30.74 29.72 16.59
N GLY A 7 -30.82 31.03 16.79
CA GLY A 7 -30.50 31.70 18.07
C GLY A 7 -29.01 31.84 18.36
N LYS A 8 -28.11 31.54 17.40
CA LYS A 8 -26.68 31.80 17.51
C LYS A 8 -26.35 33.08 16.77
N ASP A 9 -25.38 33.86 17.27
CA ASP A 9 -24.85 35.00 16.54
C ASP A 9 -24.05 34.52 15.33
N CYS A 10 -24.40 34.95 14.11
CA CYS A 10 -23.75 34.54 12.90
C CYS A 10 -22.31 35.06 12.78
N GLU A 11 -21.99 36.19 13.42
CA GLU A 11 -20.65 36.78 13.40
C GLU A 11 -19.68 35.99 14.29
N LEU A 12 -20.20 35.45 15.40
CA LEU A 12 -19.45 34.67 16.37
C LEU A 12 -19.61 33.15 16.18
N CYS A 13 -20.31 32.72 15.13
CA CYS A 13 -20.63 31.31 14.93
C CYS A 13 -19.44 30.55 14.35
N THR A 14 -18.71 29.81 15.16
CA THR A 14 -17.61 28.92 14.74
C THR A 14 -18.04 27.82 13.78
N GLN A 15 -19.31 27.52 13.69
CA GLN A 15 -19.89 26.50 12.82
C GLN A 15 -20.35 27.05 11.45
N LYS A 16 -20.31 28.37 11.23
CA LYS A 16 -20.81 29.02 10.02
C LYS A 16 -20.13 28.49 8.76
N GLU A 17 -18.81 28.49 8.75
CA GLU A 17 -18.00 27.97 7.61
C GLU A 17 -18.15 26.46 7.45
N GLN A 18 -18.17 25.71 8.56
CA GLN A 18 -18.25 24.25 8.57
C GLN A 18 -19.58 23.73 8.03
N LEU A 19 -20.66 24.46 8.28
CA LEU A 19 -21.99 24.13 7.79
C LEU A 19 -22.27 24.70 6.39
N GLY A 20 -21.36 25.52 5.84
CA GLY A 20 -21.62 26.29 4.62
C GLY A 20 -22.81 27.23 4.80
N CYS A 21 -23.00 27.80 6.02
CA CYS A 21 -24.11 28.61 6.36
C CYS A 21 -23.82 30.09 6.08
N TRP A 22 -24.63 30.72 5.25
CA TRP A 22 -24.45 32.12 4.85
C TRP A 22 -25.07 33.11 5.81
N GLY A 23 -25.78 32.65 6.83
CA GLY A 23 -26.54 33.46 7.78
C GLY A 23 -28.03 33.53 7.43
N CYS A 24 -28.84 34.00 8.40
CA CYS A 24 -30.31 34.02 8.29
C CYS A 24 -30.91 35.37 7.93
N THR A 25 -30.09 36.42 7.82
CA THR A 25 -30.59 37.83 7.86
C THR A 25 -30.40 38.59 6.56
N ASP A 26 -29.86 37.97 5.51
CA ASP A 26 -29.70 38.65 4.23
C ASP A 26 -30.95 38.46 3.37
N ASP A 27 -31.69 39.55 3.08
CA ASP A 27 -32.89 39.54 2.23
C ASP A 27 -32.62 38.99 0.82
N LYS A 28 -31.36 39.04 0.34
CA LYS A 28 -30.96 38.48 -0.93
C LYS A 28 -30.92 36.94 -0.93
N ASN A 29 -30.89 36.31 0.24
CA ASN A 29 -30.78 34.86 0.42
C ASN A 29 -32.10 34.17 0.79
N ARG A 30 -33.26 34.76 0.53
CA ARG A 30 -34.58 34.13 0.73
C ARG A 30 -34.71 32.75 0.09
N ILE A 31 -33.92 32.45 -0.95
CA ILE A 31 -33.88 31.15 -1.61
C ILE A 31 -33.25 30.08 -0.67
N GLN A 32 -32.30 30.43 0.19
CA GLN A 32 -31.64 29.50 1.12
C GLN A 32 -32.47 29.13 2.35
N TYR A 33 -33.48 29.93 2.72
CA TYR A 33 -34.44 29.52 3.78
C TYR A 33 -35.14 28.20 3.44
N ARG A 34 -35.29 27.88 2.17
CA ARG A 34 -35.88 26.60 1.73
C ARG A 34 -34.96 25.39 2.01
N THR A 35 -33.67 25.61 2.15
CA THR A 35 -32.68 24.56 2.38
C THR A 35 -32.28 24.42 3.85
N CYS A 36 -32.48 25.46 4.67
CA CYS A 36 -32.23 25.41 6.12
C CYS A 36 -33.44 24.84 6.85
N GLU A 37 -33.31 23.60 7.31
CA GLU A 37 -34.41 22.92 8.05
C GLU A 37 -34.87 23.69 9.32
N ILE A 38 -33.95 24.39 9.99
CA ILE A 38 -34.24 25.18 11.20
C ILE A 38 -34.99 26.45 10.84
N ALA A 39 -34.52 27.20 9.84
CA ALA A 39 -35.19 28.42 9.39
C ALA A 39 -36.60 28.11 8.84
N ASN A 40 -36.73 27.06 8.03
CA ASN A 40 -38.02 26.62 7.52
C ASN A 40 -38.98 26.16 8.62
N CYS A 41 -38.47 25.51 9.67
CA CYS A 41 -39.29 25.13 10.83
C CYS A 41 -39.80 26.37 11.59
N CYS A 42 -38.92 27.33 11.93
CA CYS A 42 -39.30 28.55 12.60
C CYS A 42 -40.33 29.35 11.79
N TRP A 43 -40.13 29.45 10.47
CA TRP A 43 -41.07 30.15 9.59
C TRP A 43 -42.44 29.46 9.54
N LYS A 44 -42.48 28.13 9.43
CA LYS A 44 -43.74 27.36 9.42
C LYS A 44 -44.51 27.44 10.75
N MET A 45 -43.78 27.52 11.86
CA MET A 45 -44.36 27.57 13.21
C MET A 45 -44.61 28.98 13.68
N GLY A 46 -44.32 30.01 12.90
CA GLY A 46 -44.48 31.40 13.27
C GLY A 46 -43.53 31.89 14.35
N HIS A 47 -42.40 31.22 14.58
CA HIS A 47 -41.42 31.64 15.58
C HIS A 47 -40.37 32.58 14.95
N GLU A 48 -40.07 33.67 15.64
CA GLU A 48 -38.97 34.58 15.27
C GLU A 48 -37.61 33.91 15.40
N GLN A 49 -37.45 33.00 16.35
CA GLN A 49 -36.20 32.25 16.62
C GLN A 49 -36.53 30.87 17.19
N CYS A 50 -35.65 29.89 16.93
CA CYS A 50 -35.73 28.58 17.55
C CYS A 50 -35.60 28.63 19.09
N ALA A 51 -35.03 29.71 19.63
CA ALA A 51 -34.92 29.96 21.07
C ALA A 51 -36.28 30.13 21.77
N THR A 52 -37.31 30.59 21.04
CA THR A 52 -38.67 30.80 21.57
C THR A 52 -39.56 29.56 21.41
N CYS A 53 -39.07 28.49 20.81
CA CYS A 53 -39.80 27.26 20.61
C CYS A 53 -39.83 26.42 21.90
N SER A 54 -41.04 26.00 22.34
CA SER A 54 -41.21 25.14 23.52
C SER A 54 -40.55 23.74 23.37
N PHE A 55 -40.37 23.26 22.14
CA PHE A 55 -39.76 21.95 21.84
C PHE A 55 -38.25 22.04 21.64
N ARG A 56 -37.59 23.13 21.93
CA ARG A 56 -36.17 23.34 21.67
C ARG A 56 -35.27 22.25 22.28
N GLY A 57 -35.56 21.78 23.48
CA GLY A 57 -34.76 20.80 24.22
C GLY A 57 -34.76 19.41 23.57
N GLU A 58 -35.80 19.07 22.82
CA GLU A 58 -35.99 17.75 22.17
C GLU A 58 -36.00 17.86 20.64
N CYS A 59 -35.45 18.97 20.10
CA CYS A 59 -35.54 19.23 18.65
C CYS A 59 -34.50 18.45 17.85
N ASP A 60 -34.94 17.41 17.16
CA ASP A 60 -34.12 16.57 16.30
C ASP A 60 -33.34 17.36 15.24
N LYS A 61 -33.88 18.47 14.72
CA LYS A 61 -33.24 19.32 13.72
C LYS A 61 -32.02 20.05 14.28
N LEU A 62 -32.07 20.49 15.54
CA LEU A 62 -30.91 21.08 16.21
C LEU A 62 -29.85 20.05 16.51
N VAL A 63 -30.25 18.88 17.02
CA VAL A 63 -29.33 17.76 17.28
C VAL A 63 -28.64 17.28 15.98
N LYS A 64 -29.41 17.09 14.91
CA LYS A 64 -28.87 16.69 13.60
C LYS A 64 -27.86 17.69 13.04
N ARG A 65 -28.14 19.00 13.18
CA ARG A 65 -27.20 20.05 12.75
C ARG A 65 -25.92 20.04 13.57
N ASP A 66 -26.02 19.95 14.89
CA ASP A 66 -24.82 19.95 15.74
C ASP A 66 -23.98 18.69 15.56
N ASN A 67 -24.62 17.53 15.36
CA ASN A 67 -23.93 16.28 14.99
C ASN A 67 -23.24 16.39 13.64
N MET A 68 -23.88 17.00 12.64
CA MET A 68 -23.26 17.20 11.33
C MET A 68 -22.07 18.16 11.39
N ALA A 69 -22.14 19.22 12.19
CA ALA A 69 -21.01 20.11 12.42
C ALA A 69 -19.85 19.40 13.11
N ASN A 70 -20.12 18.65 14.17
CA ASN A 70 -19.10 17.86 14.87
C ASN A 70 -18.45 16.82 13.96
N TYR A 71 -19.22 16.15 13.08
CA TYR A 71 -18.71 15.21 12.11
C TYR A 71 -17.75 15.87 11.11
N ARG A 72 -18.11 17.06 10.57
CA ARG A 72 -17.24 17.82 9.65
C ARG A 72 -15.95 18.31 10.30
N ILE A 73 -16.03 18.75 11.58
CA ILE A 73 -14.85 19.10 12.36
C ILE A 73 -13.92 17.89 12.48
N ALA A 74 -14.48 16.75 12.91
CA ALA A 74 -13.69 15.52 13.07
C ALA A 74 -13.06 15.05 11.74
N GLN A 75 -13.76 15.18 10.61
CA GLN A 75 -13.18 14.89 9.30
C GLN A 75 -12.02 15.82 8.96
N ARG A 76 -12.18 17.15 9.15
CA ARG A 76 -11.13 18.12 8.86
C ARG A 76 -9.90 17.89 9.74
N ASP A 77 -10.10 17.58 11.02
CA ASP A 77 -9.00 17.27 11.93
C ASP A 77 -8.26 16.00 11.50
N ALA A 78 -9.01 14.97 11.08
CA ALA A 78 -8.42 13.73 10.54
C ALA A 78 -7.61 13.96 9.25
N GLU A 79 -8.10 14.81 8.33
CA GLU A 79 -7.37 15.18 7.11
C GLU A 79 -6.12 15.99 7.43
N THR A 80 -6.20 16.90 8.40
CA THR A 80 -5.04 17.69 8.85
C THR A 80 -3.96 16.79 9.45
N VAL A 81 -4.34 15.81 10.27
CA VAL A 81 -3.42 14.83 10.84
C VAL A 81 -2.79 13.95 9.75
N LYS A 82 -3.59 13.47 8.79
CA LYS A 82 -3.06 12.69 7.64
C LYS A 82 -2.03 13.50 6.86
N LYS A 83 -2.35 14.76 6.51
CA LYS A 83 -1.44 15.64 5.79
C LYS A 83 -0.14 15.91 6.56
N ALA A 84 -0.23 16.17 7.87
CA ALA A 84 0.94 16.36 8.72
C ALA A 84 1.83 15.11 8.78
N ASN A 85 1.22 13.92 8.90
CA ASN A 85 1.94 12.65 8.87
C ASN A 85 2.62 12.39 7.51
N ALA A 86 1.93 12.67 6.41
CA ALA A 86 2.50 12.55 5.07
C ALA A 86 3.72 13.47 4.90
N LEU A 87 3.61 14.75 5.28
CA LEU A 87 4.70 15.72 5.24
C LEU A 87 5.91 15.31 6.10
N ARG A 88 5.67 14.75 7.28
CA ARG A 88 6.73 14.27 8.18
C ARG A 88 7.51 13.11 7.58
N LYS A 89 6.81 12.15 7.00
CA LYS A 89 7.38 10.92 6.42
C LYS A 89 8.06 11.17 5.06
N ALA A 90 7.60 12.18 4.29
CA ALA A 90 7.92 12.35 2.88
C ALA A 90 9.42 12.35 2.56
N PRO A 91 10.30 13.15 3.20
CA PRO A 91 11.72 13.20 2.80
C PRO A 91 12.45 11.87 3.07
N PHE A 92 12.07 11.18 4.15
CA PHE A 92 12.63 9.86 4.48
C PHE A 92 12.16 8.80 3.48
N MET A 93 10.86 8.74 3.21
CA MET A 93 10.27 7.76 2.30
C MET A 93 10.75 7.97 0.86
N ALA A 94 10.79 9.21 0.36
CA ALA A 94 11.30 9.53 -0.96
C ALA A 94 12.71 8.98 -1.17
N LYS A 95 13.63 9.27 -0.24
CA LYS A 95 15.01 8.80 -0.32
C LYS A 95 15.10 7.27 -0.36
N TRP A 96 14.49 6.59 0.61
CA TRP A 96 14.68 5.14 0.76
C TRP A 96 13.93 4.33 -0.30
N LEU A 97 12.76 4.78 -0.78
CA LEU A 97 12.06 4.13 -1.88
C LEU A 97 12.81 4.27 -3.20
N MET A 98 13.45 5.41 -3.47
CA MET A 98 14.29 5.55 -4.67
C MET A 98 15.53 4.66 -4.62
N ILE A 99 16.16 4.50 -3.46
CA ILE A 99 17.27 3.55 -3.29
C ILE A 99 16.76 2.11 -3.47
N LEU A 100 15.62 1.76 -2.87
CA LEU A 100 14.98 0.47 -3.02
C LEU A 100 14.72 0.14 -4.49
N PHE A 101 14.16 1.08 -5.25
CA PHE A 101 13.93 0.93 -6.69
C PHE A 101 15.21 0.54 -7.44
N TRP A 102 16.32 1.25 -7.22
CA TRP A 102 17.58 0.93 -7.89
C TRP A 102 18.15 -0.42 -7.47
N VAL A 103 18.05 -0.78 -6.20
CA VAL A 103 18.48 -2.10 -5.70
C VAL A 103 17.66 -3.22 -6.36
N MET A 104 16.35 -3.03 -6.51
CA MET A 104 15.48 -3.99 -7.19
C MET A 104 15.85 -4.15 -8.68
N ILE A 105 16.18 -3.05 -9.39
CA ILE A 105 16.65 -3.10 -10.78
C ILE A 105 17.96 -3.90 -10.88
N VAL A 106 18.93 -3.59 -10.02
CA VAL A 106 20.23 -4.29 -10.01
C VAL A 106 20.04 -5.78 -9.71
N SER A 107 19.20 -6.11 -8.71
CA SER A 107 18.87 -7.50 -8.37
C SER A 107 18.19 -8.22 -9.54
N GLY A 108 17.24 -7.56 -10.21
CA GLY A 108 16.56 -8.14 -11.38
C GLY A 108 17.52 -8.47 -12.52
N ILE A 109 18.41 -7.53 -12.88
CA ILE A 109 19.43 -7.75 -13.91
C ILE A 109 20.38 -8.88 -13.49
N ALA A 110 20.88 -8.84 -12.26
CA ALA A 110 21.77 -9.87 -11.74
C ALA A 110 21.10 -11.26 -11.71
N GLY A 111 19.82 -11.33 -11.33
CA GLY A 111 19.06 -12.58 -11.36
C GLY A 111 18.90 -13.19 -12.76
N VAL A 112 18.73 -12.35 -13.79
CA VAL A 112 18.69 -12.83 -15.19
C VAL A 112 20.06 -13.32 -15.64
N LEU A 113 21.14 -12.65 -15.24
CA LEU A 113 22.51 -13.03 -15.59
C LEU A 113 23.03 -14.24 -14.78
N ALA A 114 22.46 -14.52 -13.63
CA ALA A 114 22.77 -15.69 -12.80
C ALA A 114 21.98 -16.94 -13.27
N ASN A 115 21.99 -17.22 -14.57
CA ASN A 115 21.30 -18.37 -15.17
C ASN A 115 22.32 -19.45 -15.56
N GLU A 116 21.96 -20.72 -15.44
CA GLU A 116 22.81 -21.89 -15.78
C GLU A 116 23.34 -21.85 -17.22
N ARG A 117 22.58 -21.28 -18.16
CA ARG A 117 23.05 -21.12 -19.56
C ARG A 117 24.22 -20.15 -19.67
N ILE A 118 24.26 -19.12 -18.83
CA ILE A 118 25.35 -18.13 -18.77
C ILE A 118 26.56 -18.76 -18.08
N GLU A 119 26.35 -19.61 -17.07
CA GLU A 119 27.40 -20.36 -16.41
C GLU A 119 28.19 -21.19 -17.42
N LEU A 120 27.51 -21.86 -18.34
CA LEU A 120 28.14 -22.69 -19.39
C LEU A 120 28.98 -21.89 -20.39
N VAL A 121 28.62 -20.65 -20.69
CA VAL A 121 29.28 -19.81 -21.71
C VAL A 121 30.27 -18.83 -21.09
N LEU A 122 29.91 -18.24 -19.94
CA LEU A 122 30.66 -17.18 -19.24
C LEU A 122 30.62 -17.38 -17.72
N PRO A 123 31.34 -18.39 -17.19
CA PRO A 123 31.29 -18.76 -15.78
C PRO A 123 31.69 -17.61 -14.83
N ALA A 124 32.63 -16.77 -15.22
CA ALA A 124 33.04 -15.62 -14.44
C ALA A 124 31.89 -14.58 -14.28
N LEU A 125 31.11 -14.34 -15.35
CA LEU A 125 29.95 -13.44 -15.31
C LEU A 125 28.85 -14.02 -14.44
N TYR A 126 28.60 -15.33 -14.53
CA TYR A 126 27.64 -16.02 -13.67
C TYR A 126 28.02 -15.88 -12.18
N CYS A 127 29.26 -16.11 -11.80
CA CYS A 127 29.74 -15.97 -10.42
C CYS A 127 29.54 -14.53 -9.92
N VAL A 128 29.92 -13.52 -10.71
CA VAL A 128 29.74 -12.11 -10.34
C VAL A 128 28.24 -11.79 -10.19
N ALA A 129 27.41 -12.21 -11.14
CA ALA A 129 25.97 -11.98 -11.11
C ALA A 129 25.32 -12.64 -9.88
N SER A 130 25.70 -13.87 -9.53
CA SER A 130 25.20 -14.59 -8.36
C SER A 130 25.55 -13.87 -7.04
N ILE A 131 26.79 -13.38 -6.94
CA ILE A 131 27.23 -12.57 -5.78
C ILE A 131 26.42 -11.28 -5.69
N VAL A 132 26.29 -10.53 -6.80
CA VAL A 132 25.53 -9.29 -6.86
C VAL A 132 24.09 -9.52 -6.50
N ASN A 133 23.46 -10.59 -6.99
CA ASN A 133 22.07 -10.92 -6.68
C ASN A 133 21.89 -11.21 -5.18
N THR A 134 22.77 -12.01 -4.58
CA THR A 134 22.72 -12.31 -3.14
C THR A 134 22.91 -11.05 -2.28
N VAL A 135 23.92 -10.24 -2.61
CA VAL A 135 24.18 -8.98 -1.91
C VAL A 135 23.00 -8.02 -2.05
N SER A 136 22.45 -7.89 -3.25
CA SER A 136 21.26 -7.04 -3.50
C SER A 136 20.06 -7.51 -2.68
N GLY A 137 19.83 -8.80 -2.53
CA GLY A 137 18.78 -9.36 -1.67
C GLY A 137 18.95 -8.98 -0.20
N ILE A 138 20.18 -9.04 0.32
CA ILE A 138 20.50 -8.61 1.69
C ILE A 138 20.28 -7.08 1.84
N VAL A 139 20.76 -6.28 0.89
CA VAL A 139 20.60 -4.83 0.88
C VAL A 139 19.10 -4.45 0.81
N HIS A 140 18.32 -5.14 -0.03
CA HIS A 140 16.86 -4.98 -0.09
C HIS A 140 16.23 -5.20 1.29
N ALA A 141 16.53 -6.30 1.97
CA ALA A 141 16.02 -6.58 3.31
C ALA A 141 16.45 -5.52 4.34
N LEU A 142 17.70 -5.02 4.26
CA LEU A 142 18.18 -3.92 5.13
C LEU A 142 17.43 -2.62 4.89
N ILE A 143 17.09 -2.29 3.63
CA ILE A 143 16.30 -1.10 3.30
C ILE A 143 14.89 -1.25 3.86
N LEU A 144 14.25 -2.41 3.71
CA LEU A 144 12.94 -2.68 4.29
C LEU A 144 12.99 -2.56 5.82
N LEU A 145 14.05 -3.06 6.46
CA LEU A 145 14.25 -2.89 7.89
C LEU A 145 14.38 -1.41 8.28
N LYS A 146 15.02 -0.59 7.44
CA LYS A 146 15.12 0.85 7.66
C LYS A 146 13.74 1.53 7.50
N LEU A 147 12.97 1.15 6.47
CA LEU A 147 11.61 1.63 6.26
C LEU A 147 10.64 1.24 7.37
N SER A 148 10.97 0.22 8.17
CA SER A 148 10.14 -0.24 9.29
C SER A 148 9.95 0.79 10.40
N CYS A 149 10.72 1.88 10.42
CA CYS A 149 10.49 3.01 11.32
C CYS A 149 9.15 3.71 11.05
N GLU A 150 8.65 3.66 9.81
CA GLU A 150 7.39 4.31 9.43
C GLU A 150 6.22 3.31 9.32
N GLU A 151 6.49 2.03 9.00
CA GLU A 151 5.46 1.00 8.88
C GLU A 151 6.01 -0.37 9.32
N VAL A 152 5.39 -0.95 10.34
CA VAL A 152 5.84 -2.21 10.99
C VAL A 152 5.86 -3.41 10.03
N LEU A 153 5.02 -3.42 9.00
CA LEU A 153 4.97 -4.52 8.03
C LEU A 153 6.28 -4.65 7.24
N TYR A 154 7.00 -3.56 6.98
CA TYR A 154 8.34 -3.63 6.38
C TYR A 154 9.32 -4.45 7.22
N ARG A 155 9.22 -4.42 8.55
CA ARG A 155 10.06 -5.25 9.43
C ARG A 155 9.80 -6.74 9.23
N LYS A 156 8.51 -7.12 9.08
CA LYS A 156 8.15 -8.50 8.81
C LYS A 156 8.65 -8.96 7.43
N ALA A 157 8.49 -8.10 6.41
CA ALA A 157 9.03 -8.36 5.08
C ALA A 157 10.56 -8.50 5.09
N ALA A 158 11.27 -7.63 5.82
CA ALA A 158 12.72 -7.69 5.98
C ALA A 158 13.19 -9.02 6.59
N TYR A 159 12.54 -9.49 7.66
CA TYR A 159 12.89 -10.77 8.27
C TYR A 159 12.66 -11.94 7.31
N CYS A 160 11.56 -11.96 6.57
CA CYS A 160 11.34 -12.94 5.50
C CYS A 160 12.47 -12.88 4.48
N GLY A 161 12.87 -11.69 4.03
CA GLY A 161 13.97 -11.48 3.09
C GLY A 161 15.31 -12.01 3.61
N PHE A 162 15.65 -11.79 4.88
CA PHE A 162 16.87 -12.34 5.48
C PHE A 162 16.85 -13.86 5.55
N VAL A 163 15.71 -14.48 5.86
CA VAL A 163 15.60 -15.95 5.87
C VAL A 163 15.79 -16.51 4.47
N VAL A 164 15.19 -15.89 3.44
CA VAL A 164 15.36 -16.32 2.05
C VAL A 164 16.80 -16.14 1.59
N ALA A 165 17.45 -15.00 1.88
CA ALA A 165 18.84 -14.77 1.53
C ALA A 165 19.77 -15.76 2.24
N GLY A 166 19.54 -16.07 3.51
CA GLY A 166 20.27 -17.07 4.26
C GLY A 166 20.10 -18.47 3.67
N ALA A 167 18.89 -18.88 3.31
CA ALA A 167 18.63 -20.15 2.65
C ALA A 167 19.34 -20.26 1.30
N SER A 168 19.34 -19.19 0.50
CA SER A 168 20.06 -19.12 -0.78
C SER A 168 21.57 -19.27 -0.60
N LEU A 169 22.14 -18.59 0.40
CA LEU A 169 23.57 -18.70 0.72
C LEU A 169 23.93 -20.11 1.19
N MET A 170 23.14 -20.71 2.05
CA MET A 170 23.33 -22.09 2.49
C MET A 170 23.26 -23.09 1.32
N GLY A 171 22.29 -22.90 0.42
CA GLY A 171 22.18 -23.70 -0.81
C GLY A 171 23.45 -23.60 -1.67
N ALA A 172 23.96 -22.40 -1.88
CA ALA A 172 25.19 -22.18 -2.64
C ALA A 172 26.42 -22.84 -1.99
N ILE A 173 26.53 -22.77 -0.65
CA ILE A 173 27.61 -23.43 0.10
C ILE A 173 27.52 -24.95 -0.04
N ILE A 174 26.33 -25.54 0.08
CA ILE A 174 26.12 -26.98 -0.06
C ILE A 174 26.51 -27.46 -1.46
N ILE A 175 26.13 -26.72 -2.51
CA ILE A 175 26.51 -27.03 -3.90
C ILE A 175 28.04 -26.93 -4.09
N PHE A 176 28.66 -25.92 -3.51
CA PHE A 176 30.11 -25.69 -3.63
C PHE A 176 30.95 -26.71 -2.86
N LEU A 177 30.51 -27.16 -1.69
CA LEU A 177 31.23 -28.09 -0.81
C LEU A 177 30.98 -29.57 -1.11
N GLY A 178 29.92 -29.90 -1.83
CA GLY A 178 29.50 -31.29 -2.02
C GLY A 178 29.12 -31.59 -3.47
N ASP A 179 29.66 -32.70 -3.98
CA ASP A 179 29.15 -33.43 -5.16
C ASP A 179 27.78 -34.06 -4.79
N VAL A 180 26.83 -33.26 -4.29
CA VAL A 180 25.51 -33.74 -3.90
C VAL A 180 24.65 -33.91 -5.14
N SER A 181 24.81 -35.05 -5.82
CA SER A 181 23.86 -35.46 -6.84
C SER A 181 22.52 -35.81 -6.20
N ILE A 182 21.47 -35.09 -6.59
CA ILE A 182 20.08 -35.34 -6.14
C ILE A 182 19.69 -36.83 -6.37
N ALA A 183 20.29 -37.49 -7.39
CA ALA A 183 20.04 -38.88 -7.70
C ALA A 183 20.49 -39.86 -6.60
N ASN A 184 21.41 -39.45 -5.72
CA ASN A 184 21.96 -40.28 -4.64
C ASN A 184 21.34 -39.99 -3.26
N LEU A 185 20.36 -39.07 -3.19
CA LEU A 185 19.66 -38.74 -1.95
C LEU A 185 18.71 -39.88 -1.57
N GLY A 186 18.90 -40.45 -0.37
CA GLY A 186 17.93 -41.39 0.18
C GLY A 186 16.55 -40.73 0.36
N PHE A 187 15.48 -41.52 0.38
CA PHE A 187 14.09 -41.05 0.47
C PHE A 187 13.87 -40.03 1.61
N ALA A 188 14.45 -40.25 2.77
CA ALA A 188 14.33 -39.36 3.92
C ALA A 188 14.94 -37.98 3.67
N THR A 189 16.12 -37.91 3.04
CA THR A 189 16.81 -36.65 2.70
C THR A 189 16.06 -35.90 1.58
N PHE A 190 15.45 -36.61 0.63
CA PHE A 190 14.57 -36.02 -0.37
C PHE A 190 13.35 -35.34 0.26
N ILE A 191 12.65 -36.01 1.20
CA ILE A 191 11.50 -35.43 1.91
C ILE A 191 11.92 -34.21 2.73
N LEU A 192 13.06 -34.26 3.42
CA LEU A 192 13.59 -33.13 4.16
C LEU A 192 13.89 -31.93 3.26
N ALA A 193 14.57 -32.15 2.14
CA ALA A 193 14.86 -31.11 1.16
C ALA A 193 13.58 -30.48 0.60
N LEU A 194 12.59 -31.30 0.25
CA LEU A 194 11.29 -30.84 -0.23
C LEU A 194 10.56 -29.97 0.84
N THR A 195 10.61 -30.39 2.09
CA THR A 195 10.02 -29.65 3.21
C THR A 195 10.68 -28.28 3.39
N ILE A 196 12.00 -28.21 3.29
CA ILE A 196 12.75 -26.96 3.38
C ILE A 196 12.37 -26.02 2.21
N VAL A 197 12.34 -26.54 0.97
CA VAL A 197 11.95 -25.76 -0.21
C VAL A 197 10.54 -25.19 -0.07
N ILE A 198 9.57 -26.01 0.36
CA ILE A 198 8.20 -25.54 0.61
C ILE A 198 8.19 -24.46 1.70
N GLY A 199 8.93 -24.65 2.78
CA GLY A 199 9.04 -23.65 3.85
C GLY A 199 9.59 -22.32 3.35
N VAL A 200 10.66 -22.34 2.53
CA VAL A 200 11.23 -21.13 1.93
C VAL A 200 10.25 -20.44 0.98
N LEU A 201 9.50 -21.19 0.17
CA LEU A 201 8.48 -20.64 -0.73
C LEU A 201 7.35 -19.95 0.05
N ILE A 202 6.91 -20.53 1.17
CA ILE A 202 5.91 -19.91 2.05
C ILE A 202 6.45 -18.60 2.64
N ILE A 203 7.69 -18.59 3.12
CA ILE A 203 8.32 -17.39 3.70
C ILE A 203 8.48 -16.30 2.63
N LEU A 204 8.87 -16.68 1.42
CA LEU A 204 8.99 -15.75 0.30
C LEU A 204 7.62 -15.12 -0.05
N PHE A 205 6.57 -15.92 -0.13
CA PHE A 205 5.21 -15.44 -0.36
C PHE A 205 4.72 -14.49 0.75
N LEU A 206 4.99 -14.81 2.02
CA LEU A 206 4.65 -13.96 3.15
C LEU A 206 5.47 -12.65 3.13
N GLY A 207 6.74 -12.70 2.72
CA GLY A 207 7.58 -11.52 2.54
C GLY A 207 6.98 -10.55 1.52
N GLU A 208 6.60 -11.07 0.34
CA GLU A 208 5.92 -10.28 -0.70
C GLU A 208 4.59 -9.69 -0.16
N TYR A 209 3.76 -10.48 0.50
CA TYR A 209 2.51 -9.99 1.09
C TYR A 209 2.74 -8.80 2.03
N TYR A 210 3.71 -8.92 2.95
CA TYR A 210 4.00 -7.84 3.90
C TYR A 210 4.55 -6.60 3.21
N GLU A 211 5.36 -6.77 2.16
CA GLU A 211 5.93 -5.66 1.39
C GLU A 211 4.85 -4.88 0.63
N TYR A 212 3.96 -5.57 -0.12
CA TYR A 212 2.84 -4.93 -0.82
C TYR A 212 1.92 -4.18 0.14
N LYS A 213 1.57 -4.81 1.26
CA LYS A 213 0.73 -4.18 2.30
C LYS A 213 1.42 -2.98 2.96
N ALA A 214 2.72 -3.06 3.21
CA ALA A 214 3.49 -1.95 3.77
C ALA A 214 3.49 -0.74 2.83
N HIS A 215 3.72 -0.95 1.52
CA HIS A 215 3.65 0.10 0.52
C HIS A 215 2.25 0.74 0.46
N ALA A 216 1.20 -0.07 0.45
CA ALA A 216 -0.18 0.43 0.47
C ALA A 216 -0.48 1.28 1.71
N ASN A 217 -0.08 0.81 2.90
CA ASN A 217 -0.33 1.51 4.16
C ASN A 217 0.42 2.86 4.23
N VAL A 218 1.70 2.86 3.86
CA VAL A 218 2.54 4.08 3.95
C VAL A 218 2.03 5.17 3.02
N VAL A 219 1.59 4.82 1.80
CA VAL A 219 1.16 5.79 0.81
C VAL A 219 -0.28 6.28 1.02
N ARG A 220 -1.09 5.57 1.83
CA ARG A 220 -2.51 5.87 2.04
C ARG A 220 -2.77 7.27 2.59
N ASP A 221 -1.88 7.78 3.47
CA ASP A 221 -1.99 9.14 4.02
C ASP A 221 -1.71 10.22 2.94
N THR A 222 -0.99 9.86 1.87
CA THR A 222 -0.59 10.77 0.80
C THR A 222 -1.47 10.65 -0.43
N SER A 223 -1.80 9.41 -0.84
CA SER A 223 -2.64 9.10 -1.99
C SER A 223 -3.40 7.80 -1.78
N GLU A 224 -4.70 7.90 -1.62
CA GLU A 224 -5.59 6.74 -1.48
C GLU A 224 -5.67 5.95 -2.79
N GLU A 225 -5.57 6.63 -3.94
CA GLU A 225 -5.53 6.00 -5.26
C GLU A 225 -4.30 5.09 -5.41
N MET A 226 -3.11 5.58 -5.03
CA MET A 226 -1.90 4.77 -5.10
C MET A 226 -1.94 3.60 -4.11
N ALA A 227 -2.51 3.78 -2.92
CA ALA A 227 -2.71 2.69 -1.97
C ALA A 227 -3.60 1.58 -2.55
N ARG A 228 -4.69 1.95 -3.23
CA ARG A 228 -5.57 1.00 -3.92
C ARG A 228 -4.85 0.28 -5.06
N LYS A 229 -4.04 0.97 -5.85
CA LYS A 229 -3.22 0.35 -6.91
C LYS A 229 -2.29 -0.74 -6.36
N TRP A 230 -1.67 -0.51 -5.20
CA TRP A 230 -0.86 -1.52 -4.52
C TRP A 230 -1.66 -2.74 -4.06
N GLU A 231 -2.87 -2.53 -3.52
CA GLU A 231 -3.75 -3.62 -3.09
C GLU A 231 -4.27 -4.44 -4.28
N GLU A 232 -4.63 -3.79 -5.37
CA GLU A 232 -5.04 -4.44 -6.62
C GLU A 232 -3.89 -5.26 -7.23
N LEU A 233 -2.68 -4.69 -7.26
CA LEU A 233 -1.49 -5.37 -7.79
C LEU A 233 -1.18 -6.64 -6.99
N TRP A 234 -1.29 -6.61 -5.66
CA TRP A 234 -1.21 -7.80 -4.83
C TRP A 234 -2.26 -8.83 -5.22
N GLY A 235 -3.49 -8.41 -5.46
CA GLY A 235 -4.56 -9.30 -5.93
C GLY A 235 -4.24 -9.98 -7.26
N TYR A 236 -3.65 -9.26 -8.22
CA TYR A 236 -3.19 -9.84 -9.49
C TYR A 236 -2.02 -10.80 -9.28
N TYR A 237 -1.03 -10.45 -8.47
CA TYR A 237 0.10 -11.31 -8.14
C TYR A 237 -0.35 -12.67 -7.62
N VAL A 238 -1.26 -12.69 -6.63
CA VAL A 238 -1.79 -13.94 -6.05
C VAL A 238 -2.55 -14.77 -7.07
N LYS A 239 -3.42 -14.15 -7.87
CA LYS A 239 -4.20 -14.86 -8.91
C LYS A 239 -3.29 -15.51 -9.95
N ILE A 240 -2.26 -14.81 -10.41
CA ILE A 240 -1.30 -15.31 -11.39
C ILE A 240 -0.46 -16.43 -10.79
N LEU A 241 -0.03 -16.30 -9.53
CA LEU A 241 0.73 -17.34 -8.85
C LEU A 241 -0.09 -18.62 -8.69
N ILE A 242 -1.36 -18.52 -8.29
CA ILE A 242 -2.26 -19.67 -8.21
C ILE A 242 -2.44 -20.31 -9.58
N ALA A 243 -2.69 -19.51 -10.63
CA ALA A 243 -2.84 -20.01 -11.99
C ALA A 243 -1.58 -20.75 -12.46
N LEU A 244 -0.38 -20.23 -12.15
CA LEU A 244 0.89 -20.86 -12.47
C LEU A 244 1.03 -22.22 -11.78
N VAL A 245 0.75 -22.31 -10.49
CA VAL A 245 0.81 -23.56 -9.72
C VAL A 245 -0.15 -24.60 -10.28
N VAL A 246 -1.41 -24.20 -10.55
CA VAL A 246 -2.42 -25.10 -11.14
C VAL A 246 -1.97 -25.61 -12.51
N LEU A 247 -1.48 -24.73 -13.38
CA LEU A 247 -1.00 -25.14 -14.70
C LEU A 247 0.21 -26.06 -14.62
N LEU A 248 1.15 -25.84 -13.70
CA LEU A 248 2.29 -26.72 -13.49
C LEU A 248 1.83 -28.13 -13.03
N MET A 249 0.83 -28.22 -12.15
CA MET A 249 0.30 -29.50 -11.69
C MET A 249 -0.38 -30.29 -12.81
N PHE A 250 -1.04 -29.62 -13.76
CA PHE A 250 -1.77 -30.26 -14.85
C PHE A 250 -1.02 -30.24 -16.19
N SER A 251 0.21 -29.73 -16.24
CA SER A 251 0.98 -29.58 -17.48
C SER A 251 1.17 -30.88 -18.23
N SER A 252 1.41 -31.99 -17.54
CA SER A 252 1.57 -33.31 -18.13
C SER A 252 0.30 -33.84 -18.80
N ALA A 253 -0.89 -33.50 -18.26
CA ALA A 253 -2.17 -33.89 -18.82
C ALA A 253 -2.61 -33.02 -20.00
N LEU A 254 -2.18 -31.75 -20.04
CA LEU A 254 -2.59 -30.76 -21.06
C LEU A 254 -1.65 -30.75 -22.29
N GLY A 255 -0.50 -31.42 -22.25
CA GLY A 255 0.45 -31.48 -23.36
C GLY A 255 0.88 -30.07 -23.84
N ILE A 256 0.91 -29.87 -25.16
CA ILE A 256 1.33 -28.59 -25.78
C ILE A 256 0.49 -27.40 -25.33
N LEU A 257 -0.81 -27.58 -25.15
CA LEU A 257 -1.70 -26.51 -24.68
C LEU A 257 -1.33 -26.05 -23.27
N GLY A 258 -0.93 -26.97 -22.40
CA GLY A 258 -0.43 -26.66 -21.05
C GLY A 258 0.86 -25.81 -21.09
N ILE A 259 1.76 -26.12 -21.99
CA ILE A 259 3.02 -25.35 -22.17
C ILE A 259 2.71 -23.92 -22.63
N ILE A 260 1.85 -23.77 -23.64
CA ILE A 260 1.45 -22.44 -24.14
C ILE A 260 0.77 -21.62 -23.03
N ALA A 261 -0.17 -22.22 -22.29
CA ALA A 261 -0.84 -21.57 -21.17
C ALA A 261 0.16 -21.16 -20.08
N ALA A 262 1.12 -22.01 -19.71
CA ALA A 262 2.14 -21.71 -18.73
C ALA A 262 3.04 -20.54 -19.18
N LEU A 263 3.40 -20.47 -20.47
CA LEU A 263 4.16 -19.34 -21.02
C LEU A 263 3.38 -18.03 -20.94
N ILE A 264 2.09 -18.04 -21.24
CA ILE A 264 1.24 -16.85 -21.12
C ILE A 264 1.20 -16.38 -19.65
N VAL A 265 0.97 -17.30 -18.70
CA VAL A 265 0.93 -16.97 -17.27
C VAL A 265 2.28 -16.46 -16.77
N LEU A 266 3.39 -17.03 -17.26
CA LEU A 266 4.74 -16.54 -16.95
C LEU A 266 4.96 -15.12 -17.46
N ILE A 267 4.52 -14.79 -18.67
CA ILE A 267 4.59 -13.43 -19.22
C ILE A 267 3.78 -12.46 -18.32
N LEU A 268 2.58 -12.85 -17.92
CA LEU A 268 1.74 -12.03 -17.01
C LEU A 268 2.43 -11.83 -15.66
N PHE A 269 3.11 -12.85 -15.14
CA PHE A 269 3.89 -12.74 -13.90
C PHE A 269 5.01 -11.71 -14.03
N VAL A 270 5.77 -11.75 -15.14
CA VAL A 270 6.83 -10.77 -15.45
C VAL A 270 6.24 -9.35 -15.53
N VAL A 271 5.08 -9.18 -16.17
CA VAL A 271 4.39 -7.88 -16.24
C VAL A 271 4.06 -7.37 -14.83
N VAL A 272 3.53 -8.20 -13.95
CA VAL A 272 3.25 -7.79 -12.55
C VAL A 272 4.52 -7.38 -11.82
N CYS A 273 5.63 -8.09 -12.01
CA CYS A 273 6.92 -7.71 -11.43
C CYS A 273 7.41 -6.34 -11.95
N ILE A 274 7.26 -6.08 -13.25
CA ILE A 274 7.61 -4.77 -13.83
C ILE A 274 6.71 -3.66 -13.25
N VAL A 275 5.41 -3.90 -13.14
CA VAL A 275 4.48 -2.93 -12.55
C VAL A 275 4.82 -2.65 -11.09
N LYS A 276 5.27 -3.67 -10.32
CA LYS A 276 5.78 -3.46 -8.95
C LYS A 276 6.93 -2.44 -8.94
N PHE A 277 7.90 -2.56 -9.86
CA PHE A 277 9.01 -1.60 -9.94
C PHE A 277 8.52 -0.19 -10.27
N VAL A 278 7.60 -0.07 -11.23
CA VAL A 278 7.00 1.23 -11.60
C VAL A 278 6.29 1.85 -10.38
N TYR A 279 5.53 1.07 -9.62
CA TYR A 279 4.82 1.58 -8.45
C TYR A 279 5.75 1.98 -7.30
N VAL A 280 6.87 1.27 -7.08
CA VAL A 280 7.89 1.70 -6.11
C VAL A 280 8.46 3.06 -6.53
N TYR A 281 8.78 3.24 -7.83
CA TYR A 281 9.28 4.50 -8.36
C TYR A 281 8.24 5.63 -8.25
N GLU A 282 7.01 5.40 -8.68
CA GLU A 282 5.92 6.39 -8.59
C GLU A 282 5.63 6.79 -7.13
N THR A 283 5.64 5.82 -6.21
CA THR A 283 5.48 6.08 -4.78
C THR A 283 6.63 6.95 -4.25
N GLY A 284 7.87 6.66 -4.65
CA GLY A 284 9.04 7.48 -4.31
C GLY A 284 8.92 8.91 -4.83
N LYS A 285 8.50 9.09 -6.09
CA LYS A 285 8.25 10.40 -6.72
C LYS A 285 7.12 11.18 -6.04
N LEU A 286 6.05 10.50 -5.67
CA LEU A 286 4.93 11.10 -4.95
C LEU A 286 5.39 11.69 -3.60
N PHE A 287 6.19 10.96 -2.84
CA PHE A 287 6.77 11.47 -1.60
C PHE A 287 7.79 12.59 -1.84
N GLN A 288 8.55 12.56 -2.94
CA GLN A 288 9.44 13.64 -3.32
C GLN A 288 8.66 14.94 -3.58
N GLY A 289 7.57 14.88 -4.36
CA GLY A 289 6.71 16.04 -4.60
C GLY A 289 6.11 16.61 -3.32
N VAL A 290 5.69 15.76 -2.37
CA VAL A 290 5.19 16.21 -1.06
C VAL A 290 6.30 16.87 -0.22
N ALA A 291 7.55 16.39 -0.30
CA ALA A 291 8.68 16.97 0.43
C ALA A 291 9.08 18.34 -0.13
N GLU A 292 9.06 18.53 -1.46
CA GLU A 292 9.38 19.79 -2.15
C GLU A 292 8.36 20.91 -1.88
N HIS A 293 7.08 20.56 -1.68
CA HIS A 293 6.03 21.54 -1.32
C HIS A 293 6.10 22.04 0.14
N LYS A 294 7.10 21.59 0.90
CA LYS A 294 7.35 22.01 2.28
C LYS A 294 8.25 23.26 2.35
N GLU A 295 9.05 23.55 1.29
CA GLU A 295 9.87 24.74 1.16
C GLU A 295 9.07 25.92 0.60
#